data_d71b7201805c7d2c74d0380c60e89fe5
#
_entry.id   d71b7201805c7d2c74d0380c60e89fe5
#
_cell.length_a   1.000
_cell.length_b   1.000
_cell.length_c   1.000
_cell.angle_alpha   90.00
_cell.angle_beta   90.00
_cell.angle_gamma   90.00
#
_symmetry.space_group_name_H-M   'P 1'
#
loop_
_entity.id
_entity.type
_entity.pdbx_description
1 polymer ?
#
loop_
_entity_poly.entity_id
_entity_poly.type
_entity_poly.pdbx_seq_one_letter_code
_entity_poly.pdbx_strand_id
1 'polypeptide(L)'
;MRAPTRDDPYYRIDWQRVRDAIGARTRLLMLNFPHNPTGAVLDESDLDALESIVRETGVLLLSDEVYEHIVFDGKPHASLSRRPLLAEHAFVISSFGKTYHTTGWKVGYCCAPRQLSAELRKVHQFMVFTVSSPMQFALAEYMANPKPYLDLPAFYQAKRDRLAAGLANTRFRPLPSPGTFFMLADYSEITKHAEADFARHLTIDHGVTVIPVSAFYQNPAAPESNHHLVRFCFAKQDATLDAAIERLAHV
;
A
#
# COMPACT_ATOMS: atom_id res chain seq x y z
N MET A 1 -11.29 -6.52 0.78
CA MET A 1 -11.28 -5.66 1.98
C MET A 1 -12.67 -5.09 2.18
N ARG A 2 -13.08 -4.83 3.44
CA ARG A 2 -14.30 -4.10 3.77
C ARG A 2 -14.01 -2.61 3.62
N ALA A 3 -14.85 -1.91 2.85
CA ALA A 3 -14.73 -0.46 2.69
C ALA A 3 -15.05 0.27 4.01
N PRO A 4 -14.50 1.47 4.21
CA PRO A 4 -14.77 2.27 5.38
C PRO A 4 -16.24 2.70 5.43
N THR A 5 -16.72 2.96 6.64
CA THR A 5 -18.02 3.57 6.90
C THR A 5 -17.82 4.90 7.64
N ARG A 6 -18.91 5.63 7.91
CA ARG A 6 -18.82 6.87 8.68
C ARG A 6 -18.35 6.62 10.12
N ASP A 7 -18.71 5.46 10.69
CA ASP A 7 -18.39 5.07 12.07
C ASP A 7 -17.04 4.30 12.17
N ASP A 8 -16.60 3.65 11.08
CA ASP A 8 -15.30 2.98 11.00
C ASP A 8 -14.57 3.44 9.71
N PRO A 9 -13.72 4.48 9.80
CA PRO A 9 -13.07 5.06 8.63
C PRO A 9 -11.91 4.23 8.08
N TYR A 10 -11.64 3.06 8.65
CA TYR A 10 -10.53 2.20 8.23
C TYR A 10 -10.96 1.13 7.23
N TYR A 11 -10.12 0.89 6.24
CA TYR A 11 -10.20 -0.34 5.46
C TYR A 11 -9.69 -1.51 6.30
N ARG A 12 -10.48 -2.59 6.37
CA ARG A 12 -10.11 -3.81 7.09
C ARG A 12 -10.26 -5.05 6.21
N ILE A 13 -9.46 -6.08 6.50
CA ILE A 13 -9.66 -7.39 5.89
C ILE A 13 -10.85 -8.06 6.58
N ASP A 14 -11.72 -8.65 5.76
CA ASP A 14 -12.76 -9.57 6.24
C ASP A 14 -12.22 -11.00 6.16
N TRP A 15 -11.62 -11.45 7.24
CA TRP A 15 -10.94 -12.75 7.29
C TRP A 15 -11.90 -13.93 7.11
N GLN A 16 -13.19 -13.77 7.46
CA GLN A 16 -14.18 -14.83 7.18
C GLN A 16 -14.38 -14.98 5.67
N ARG A 17 -14.55 -13.87 4.95
CA ARG A 17 -14.65 -13.92 3.48
C ARG A 17 -13.38 -14.46 2.82
N VAL A 18 -12.21 -14.22 3.41
CA VAL A 18 -10.96 -14.83 2.91
C VAL A 18 -11.00 -16.34 3.08
N ARG A 19 -11.41 -16.85 4.26
CA ARG A 19 -11.57 -18.29 4.49
C ARG A 19 -12.54 -18.92 3.50
N ASP A 20 -13.69 -18.31 3.32
CA ASP A 20 -14.76 -18.81 2.44
C ASP A 20 -14.34 -18.85 0.96
N ALA A 21 -13.39 -17.99 0.57
CA ALA A 21 -12.85 -17.95 -0.80
C ALA A 21 -11.75 -18.99 -1.05
N ILE A 22 -11.17 -19.60 -0.01
CA ILE A 22 -10.13 -20.62 -0.14
C ILE A 22 -10.78 -21.98 -0.44
N GLY A 23 -10.53 -22.51 -1.63
CA GLY A 23 -11.02 -23.81 -2.07
C GLY A 23 -9.90 -24.78 -2.42
N ALA A 24 -10.27 -26.00 -2.83
CA ALA A 24 -9.31 -27.06 -3.15
C ALA A 24 -8.28 -26.71 -4.24
N ARG A 25 -8.57 -25.70 -5.07
CA ARG A 25 -7.67 -25.22 -6.12
C ARG A 25 -6.81 -24.03 -5.70
N THR A 26 -7.07 -23.42 -4.54
CA THR A 26 -6.28 -22.30 -4.04
C THR A 26 -4.90 -22.78 -3.63
N ARG A 27 -3.85 -22.17 -4.16
CA ARG A 27 -2.45 -22.50 -3.89
C ARG A 27 -1.70 -21.36 -3.21
N LEU A 28 -2.12 -20.14 -3.48
CA LEU A 28 -1.44 -18.93 -3.04
C LEU A 28 -2.45 -17.86 -2.65
N LEU A 29 -2.23 -17.22 -1.50
CA LEU A 29 -2.91 -16.01 -1.06
C LEU A 29 -1.95 -14.83 -1.19
N MET A 30 -2.31 -13.83 -2.00
CA MET A 30 -1.49 -12.63 -2.18
C MET A 30 -2.00 -11.51 -1.28
N LEU A 31 -1.08 -10.85 -0.60
CA LEU A 31 -1.30 -9.71 0.30
C LEU A 31 -0.39 -8.56 -0.10
N ASN A 32 -0.87 -7.31 0.03
CA ASN A 32 -0.06 -6.11 -0.14
C ASN A 32 -0.30 -5.19 1.06
N PHE A 33 0.67 -5.14 2.00
CA PHE A 33 0.59 -4.31 3.20
C PHE A 33 1.97 -3.80 3.61
N PRO A 34 2.09 -2.50 3.93
CA PRO A 34 1.05 -1.44 3.91
C PRO A 34 0.37 -1.30 2.55
N HIS A 35 -0.96 -1.16 2.56
CA HIS A 35 -1.80 -1.39 1.39
C HIS A 35 -1.88 -0.17 0.45
N ASN A 36 -1.53 -0.36 -0.80
CA ASN A 36 -1.85 0.56 -1.88
C ASN A 36 -3.20 0.11 -2.52
N PRO A 37 -4.27 0.91 -2.49
CA PRO A 37 -4.31 2.37 -2.36
C PRO A 37 -4.67 2.94 -0.98
N THR A 38 -5.06 2.13 0.00
CA THR A 38 -5.83 2.58 1.17
C THR A 38 -5.00 3.12 2.32
N GLY A 39 -3.68 2.87 2.33
CA GLY A 39 -2.82 3.18 3.46
C GLY A 39 -3.00 2.23 4.67
N ALA A 40 -3.89 1.24 4.59
CA ALA A 40 -4.11 0.30 5.67
C ALA A 40 -2.85 -0.52 5.98
N VAL A 41 -2.68 -0.89 7.23
CA VAL A 41 -1.61 -1.77 7.71
C VAL A 41 -2.22 -2.98 8.40
N LEU A 42 -1.46 -4.08 8.47
CA LEU A 42 -1.84 -5.23 9.29
C LEU A 42 -1.52 -4.93 10.76
N ASP A 43 -2.26 -5.58 11.64
CA ASP A 43 -1.98 -5.63 13.07
C ASP A 43 -1.75 -7.07 13.55
N GLU A 44 -1.50 -7.27 14.85
CA GLU A 44 -1.26 -8.61 15.40
C GLU A 44 -2.48 -9.54 15.25
N SER A 45 -3.70 -9.01 15.29
CA SER A 45 -4.92 -9.81 15.09
C SER A 45 -5.06 -10.29 13.63
N ASP A 46 -4.58 -9.51 12.68
CA ASP A 46 -4.51 -9.93 11.28
C ASP A 46 -3.50 -11.07 11.08
N LEU A 47 -2.34 -10.98 11.75
CA LEU A 47 -1.33 -12.05 11.71
C LEU A 47 -1.86 -13.35 12.36
N ASP A 48 -2.58 -13.25 13.48
CA ASP A 48 -3.22 -14.40 14.13
C ASP A 48 -4.26 -15.07 13.21
N ALA A 49 -5.07 -14.27 12.52
CA ALA A 49 -6.04 -14.78 11.56
C ALA A 49 -5.37 -15.48 10.37
N LEU A 50 -4.27 -14.92 9.87
CA LEU A 50 -3.45 -15.54 8.81
C LEU A 50 -2.83 -16.86 9.27
N GLU A 51 -2.26 -16.92 10.48
CA GLU A 51 -1.71 -18.16 11.02
C GLU A 51 -2.78 -19.26 11.11
N SER A 52 -3.98 -18.92 11.56
CA SER A 52 -5.10 -19.87 11.59
C SER A 52 -5.42 -20.40 10.19
N ILE A 53 -5.53 -19.51 9.19
CA ILE A 53 -5.79 -19.89 7.80
C ILE A 53 -4.70 -20.80 7.25
N VAL A 54 -3.43 -20.45 7.45
CA VAL A 54 -2.29 -21.26 6.97
C VAL A 54 -2.29 -22.64 7.63
N ARG A 55 -2.55 -22.70 8.94
CA ARG A 55 -2.63 -23.97 9.70
C ARG A 55 -3.73 -24.89 9.22
N GLU A 56 -4.89 -24.31 8.88
CA GLU A 56 -6.07 -25.05 8.42
C GLU A 56 -5.93 -25.53 6.96
N THR A 57 -5.28 -24.74 6.11
CA THR A 57 -5.33 -24.94 4.66
C THR A 57 -4.02 -25.30 4.00
N GLY A 58 -2.88 -24.99 4.64
CA GLY A 58 -1.55 -25.13 4.04
C GLY A 58 -1.29 -24.18 2.86
N VAL A 59 -2.12 -23.14 2.66
CA VAL A 59 -1.96 -22.20 1.55
C VAL A 59 -0.65 -21.44 1.68
N LEU A 60 0.05 -21.25 0.55
CA LEU A 60 1.23 -20.39 0.52
C LEU A 60 0.84 -18.93 0.49
N LEU A 61 1.72 -18.07 0.98
CA LEU A 61 1.52 -16.63 1.05
C LEU A 61 2.51 -15.91 0.12
N LEU A 62 2.06 -14.85 -0.54
CA LEU A 62 2.91 -13.87 -1.20
C LEU A 62 2.59 -12.52 -0.57
N SER A 63 3.53 -12.01 0.22
CA SER A 63 3.39 -10.73 0.92
C SER A 63 4.22 -9.68 0.22
N ASP A 64 3.54 -8.73 -0.42
CA ASP A 64 4.18 -7.54 -0.96
C ASP A 64 4.27 -6.49 0.16
N GLU A 65 5.47 -6.33 0.71
CA GLU A 65 5.76 -5.43 1.83
C GLU A 65 6.59 -4.21 1.39
N VAL A 66 6.45 -3.79 0.14
CA VAL A 66 7.25 -2.72 -0.46
C VAL A 66 7.23 -1.39 0.31
N TYR A 67 6.23 -1.16 1.15
CA TYR A 67 6.09 0.01 2.03
C TYR A 67 6.46 -0.27 3.49
N GLU A 68 7.23 -1.33 3.78
CA GLU A 68 7.61 -1.76 5.14
C GLU A 68 8.22 -0.66 6.02
N HIS A 69 8.94 0.29 5.42
CA HIS A 69 9.54 1.44 6.10
C HIS A 69 8.65 2.69 6.11
N ILE A 70 7.40 2.60 5.67
CA ILE A 70 6.48 3.74 5.58
C ILE A 70 5.21 3.40 6.37
N VAL A 71 5.39 3.33 7.69
CA VAL A 71 4.35 3.11 8.70
C VAL A 71 4.47 4.21 9.74
N PHE A 72 3.35 4.74 10.23
CA PHE A 72 3.27 5.96 11.01
C PHE A 72 2.79 5.74 12.43
N ASP A 73 2.81 6.82 13.20
CA ASP A 73 2.25 6.90 14.55
C ASP A 73 2.92 5.93 15.53
N GLY A 74 4.23 5.66 15.32
CA GLY A 74 5.01 4.76 16.16
C GLY A 74 4.62 3.28 16.04
N LYS A 75 3.75 2.92 15.09
CA LYS A 75 3.38 1.52 14.87
C LYS A 75 4.51 0.75 14.19
N PRO A 76 4.80 -0.48 14.64
CA PRO A 76 5.73 -1.34 13.92
C PRO A 76 5.08 -1.88 12.64
N HIS A 77 5.90 -2.15 11.62
CA HIS A 77 5.44 -2.93 10.47
C HIS A 77 5.15 -4.38 10.87
N ALA A 78 3.97 -4.88 10.52
CA ALA A 78 3.55 -6.26 10.80
C ALA A 78 3.97 -7.17 9.62
N SER A 79 5.28 -7.41 9.48
CA SER A 79 5.79 -8.35 8.47
C SER A 79 5.38 -9.78 8.80
N LEU A 80 5.04 -10.57 7.77
CA LEU A 80 4.77 -12.00 7.90
C LEU A 80 6.00 -12.77 8.41
N SER A 81 7.20 -12.27 8.14
CA SER A 81 8.46 -12.87 8.60
C SER A 81 8.64 -12.86 10.12
N ARG A 82 7.86 -12.07 10.86
CA ARG A 82 7.90 -12.03 12.33
C ARG A 82 7.25 -13.25 13.00
N ARG A 83 6.45 -14.02 12.27
CA ARG A 83 5.74 -15.20 12.75
C ARG A 83 6.33 -16.44 12.09
N PRO A 84 6.92 -17.39 12.84
CA PRO A 84 7.61 -18.56 12.27
C PRO A 84 6.74 -19.34 11.28
N LEU A 85 5.49 -19.62 11.63
CA LEU A 85 4.58 -20.37 10.74
C LEU A 85 4.34 -19.63 9.42
N LEU A 86 4.12 -18.31 9.46
CA LEU A 86 3.91 -17.52 8.25
C LEU A 86 5.19 -17.45 7.42
N ALA A 87 6.35 -17.25 8.06
CA ALA A 87 7.65 -17.21 7.40
C ALA A 87 7.98 -18.51 6.65
N GLU A 88 7.59 -19.66 7.19
CA GLU A 88 7.77 -20.95 6.54
C GLU A 88 6.87 -21.18 5.32
N HIS A 89 5.78 -20.40 5.18
CA HIS A 89 4.82 -20.52 4.08
C HIS A 89 4.80 -19.30 3.16
N ALA A 90 5.68 -18.31 3.35
CA ALA A 90 5.61 -17.03 2.65
C ALA A 90 6.79 -16.78 1.71
N PHE A 91 6.46 -16.11 0.58
CA PHE A 91 7.36 -15.24 -0.17
C PHE A 91 7.11 -13.81 0.32
N VAL A 92 8.03 -13.24 1.09
CA VAL A 92 7.98 -11.84 1.53
C VAL A 92 8.80 -11.03 0.54
N ILE A 93 8.13 -10.12 -0.16
CA ILE A 93 8.70 -9.33 -1.26
C ILE A 93 8.80 -7.89 -0.83
N SER A 94 9.92 -7.26 -1.11
CA SER A 94 10.09 -5.82 -0.97
C SER A 94 10.95 -5.24 -2.09
N SER A 95 11.05 -3.92 -2.15
CA SER A 95 11.77 -3.21 -3.20
C SER A 95 12.50 -1.99 -2.65
N PHE A 96 13.73 -1.84 -3.06
CA PHE A 96 14.52 -0.64 -2.76
C PHE A 96 13.95 0.63 -3.40
N GLY A 97 13.12 0.48 -4.44
CA GLY A 97 12.55 1.58 -5.20
C GLY A 97 11.69 2.55 -4.39
N LYS A 98 10.96 2.06 -3.38
CA LYS A 98 10.12 2.91 -2.51
C LYS A 98 10.91 3.47 -1.34
N THR A 99 11.79 2.67 -0.77
CA THR A 99 12.64 3.05 0.37
C THR A 99 13.68 4.10 -0.01
N TYR A 100 14.28 3.99 -1.20
CA TYR A 100 15.40 4.85 -1.63
C TYR A 100 15.07 5.73 -2.84
N HIS A 101 13.81 5.92 -3.18
CA HIS A 101 13.35 6.75 -4.31
C HIS A 101 13.93 6.33 -5.68
N THR A 102 14.26 5.05 -5.83
CA THR A 102 14.89 4.48 -7.03
C THR A 102 13.95 3.54 -7.79
N THR A 103 12.67 3.92 -7.90
CA THR A 103 11.61 3.08 -8.49
C THR A 103 11.96 2.59 -9.92
N GLY A 104 12.69 3.42 -10.69
CA GLY A 104 13.15 3.09 -12.04
C GLY A 104 14.29 2.07 -12.09
N TRP A 105 15.00 1.83 -10.99
CA TRP A 105 16.13 0.88 -10.96
C TRP A 105 15.67 -0.57 -11.01
N LYS A 106 14.43 -0.86 -10.64
CA LYS A 106 13.83 -2.19 -10.72
C LYS A 106 14.61 -3.27 -9.94
N VAL A 107 15.11 -2.89 -8.74
CA VAL A 107 15.80 -3.79 -7.82
C VAL A 107 14.93 -4.00 -6.58
N GLY A 108 14.74 -5.24 -6.19
CA GLY A 108 14.02 -5.66 -5.01
C GLY A 108 14.57 -6.98 -4.49
N TYR A 109 13.94 -7.51 -3.47
CA TYR A 109 14.32 -8.78 -2.86
C TYR A 109 13.11 -9.61 -2.48
N CYS A 110 13.32 -10.90 -2.34
CA CYS A 110 12.36 -11.85 -1.82
C CYS A 110 13.01 -12.66 -0.69
N CYS A 111 12.40 -12.59 0.49
CA CYS A 111 12.75 -13.45 1.62
C CYS A 111 11.77 -14.62 1.65
N ALA A 112 12.29 -15.85 1.62
CA ALA A 112 11.47 -17.05 1.67
C ALA A 112 12.31 -18.22 2.25
N PRO A 113 11.68 -19.26 2.82
CA PRO A 113 12.39 -20.42 3.29
C PRO A 113 13.12 -21.13 2.15
N ARG A 114 14.14 -21.92 2.51
CA ARG A 114 15.04 -22.56 1.55
C ARG A 114 14.32 -23.28 0.40
N GLN A 115 13.25 -24.00 0.71
CA GLN A 115 12.52 -24.78 -0.28
C GLN A 115 11.82 -23.87 -1.30
N LEU A 116 11.09 -22.83 -0.83
CA LEU A 116 10.42 -21.87 -1.70
C LEU A 116 11.42 -21.02 -2.49
N SER A 117 12.54 -20.62 -1.87
CA SER A 117 13.63 -19.91 -2.55
C SER A 117 14.26 -20.73 -3.67
N ALA A 118 14.38 -22.05 -3.52
CA ALA A 118 14.90 -22.92 -4.56
C ALA A 118 13.99 -22.95 -5.79
N GLU A 119 12.67 -23.02 -5.59
CA GLU A 119 11.69 -23.00 -6.69
C GLU A 119 11.63 -21.61 -7.36
N LEU A 120 11.66 -20.55 -6.57
CA LEU A 120 11.72 -19.19 -7.11
C LEU A 120 12.93 -18.98 -8.02
N ARG A 121 14.11 -19.47 -7.62
CA ARG A 121 15.34 -19.34 -8.43
C ARG A 121 15.25 -20.08 -9.76
N LYS A 122 14.61 -21.24 -9.82
CA LYS A 122 14.39 -21.98 -11.07
C LYS A 122 13.57 -21.16 -12.08
N VAL A 123 12.56 -20.43 -11.59
CA VAL A 123 11.74 -19.56 -12.45
C VAL A 123 12.51 -18.29 -12.82
N HIS A 124 13.15 -17.66 -11.83
CA HIS A 124 13.86 -16.39 -11.98
C HIS A 124 14.96 -16.47 -13.04
N GLN A 125 15.75 -17.56 -13.08
CA GLN A 125 16.84 -17.69 -14.05
C GLN A 125 16.38 -17.66 -15.51
N PHE A 126 15.13 -18.05 -15.80
CA PHE A 126 14.59 -18.04 -17.17
C PHE A 126 13.73 -16.80 -17.47
N MET A 127 13.14 -16.18 -16.45
CA MET A 127 12.30 -15.00 -16.63
C MET A 127 13.10 -13.69 -16.60
N VAL A 128 14.08 -13.61 -15.70
CA VAL A 128 14.84 -12.38 -15.45
C VAL A 128 16.32 -12.57 -15.73
N PHE A 129 16.86 -13.80 -15.51
CA PHE A 129 18.26 -14.20 -15.56
C PHE A 129 19.08 -13.51 -14.46
N THR A 130 19.22 -12.19 -14.50
CA THR A 130 19.95 -11.41 -13.49
C THR A 130 19.38 -10.00 -13.37
N VAL A 131 19.61 -9.38 -12.21
CA VAL A 131 19.32 -7.96 -11.97
C VAL A 131 20.59 -7.14 -12.18
N SER A 132 20.48 -5.87 -12.59
CA SER A 132 21.60 -4.99 -12.86
C SER A 132 22.63 -4.97 -11.72
N SER A 133 23.82 -5.51 -11.95
CA SER A 133 24.89 -5.59 -10.94
C SER A 133 25.35 -4.20 -10.45
N PRO A 134 25.58 -3.19 -11.31
CA PRO A 134 25.94 -1.85 -10.84
C PRO A 134 24.94 -1.27 -9.84
N MET A 135 23.63 -1.46 -10.08
CA MET A 135 22.59 -0.97 -9.17
C MET A 135 22.60 -1.72 -7.84
N GLN A 136 22.88 -3.01 -7.83
CA GLN A 136 23.01 -3.79 -6.60
C GLN A 136 24.21 -3.33 -5.77
N PHE A 137 25.37 -3.08 -6.39
CA PHE A 137 26.55 -2.55 -5.70
C PHE A 137 26.28 -1.15 -5.12
N ALA A 138 25.68 -0.25 -5.89
CA ALA A 138 25.34 1.10 -5.41
C ALA A 138 24.37 1.07 -4.22
N LEU A 139 23.36 0.19 -4.26
CA LEU A 139 22.44 0.00 -3.13
C LEU A 139 23.16 -0.58 -1.91
N ALA A 140 24.01 -1.58 -2.09
CA ALA A 140 24.77 -2.19 -0.98
C ALA A 140 25.68 -1.16 -0.27
N GLU A 141 26.35 -0.30 -1.03
CA GLU A 141 27.14 0.79 -0.47
C GLU A 141 26.27 1.82 0.27
N TYR A 142 25.18 2.25 -0.35
CA TYR A 142 24.27 3.23 0.26
C TYR A 142 23.59 2.72 1.53
N MET A 143 23.24 1.45 1.58
CA MET A 143 22.60 0.78 2.73
C MET A 143 23.52 0.64 3.94
N ALA A 144 24.84 0.83 3.79
CA ALA A 144 25.78 0.86 4.92
C ALA A 144 25.42 1.98 5.93
N ASN A 145 24.74 3.03 5.48
CA ASN A 145 24.13 4.03 6.34
C ASN A 145 22.63 3.70 6.54
N PRO A 146 22.19 3.29 7.75
CA PRO A 146 20.79 2.96 8.00
C PRO A 146 19.86 4.17 8.09
N LYS A 147 20.40 5.37 8.30
CA LYS A 147 19.62 6.60 8.55
C LYS A 147 18.55 6.87 7.47
N PRO A 148 18.83 6.74 6.15
CA PRO A 148 17.84 7.04 5.11
C PRO A 148 16.54 6.25 5.25
N TYR A 149 16.57 4.97 5.63
CA TYR A 149 15.34 4.19 5.79
C TYR A 149 14.73 4.31 7.19
N LEU A 150 15.54 4.55 8.23
CA LEU A 150 15.06 4.76 9.59
C LEU A 150 14.33 6.11 9.75
N ASP A 151 14.71 7.11 8.99
CA ASP A 151 14.07 8.44 9.01
C ASP A 151 12.79 8.52 8.16
N LEU A 152 12.52 7.53 7.29
CA LEU A 152 11.36 7.54 6.39
C LEU A 152 10.00 7.68 7.09
N PRO A 153 9.74 6.99 8.21
CA PRO A 153 8.45 7.14 8.90
C PRO A 153 8.19 8.59 9.29
N ALA A 154 9.14 9.24 9.95
CA ALA A 154 8.99 10.64 10.37
C ALA A 154 8.87 11.59 9.17
N PHE A 155 9.69 11.39 8.14
CA PHE A 155 9.67 12.19 6.91
C PHE A 155 8.30 12.15 6.21
N TYR A 156 7.74 10.98 6.00
CA TYR A 156 6.45 10.85 5.33
C TYR A 156 5.27 11.16 6.25
N GLN A 157 5.38 10.90 7.55
CA GLN A 157 4.35 11.29 8.51
C GLN A 157 4.12 12.80 8.51
N ALA A 158 5.19 13.61 8.49
CA ALA A 158 5.07 15.06 8.39
C ALA A 158 4.30 15.51 7.13
N LYS A 159 4.54 14.85 5.99
CA LYS A 159 3.82 15.13 4.74
C LYS A 159 2.36 14.67 4.78
N ARG A 160 2.10 13.49 5.37
CA ARG A 160 0.74 13.00 5.60
C ARG A 160 -0.06 13.98 6.45
N ASP A 161 0.52 14.40 7.56
CA ASP A 161 -0.16 15.30 8.52
C ASP A 161 -0.43 16.67 7.90
N ARG A 162 0.53 17.20 7.11
CA ARG A 162 0.33 18.42 6.33
C ARG A 162 -0.86 18.31 5.38
N LEU A 163 -0.91 17.24 4.57
CA LEU A 163 -2.00 17.03 3.62
C LEU A 163 -3.34 16.82 4.36
N ALA A 164 -3.35 16.00 5.42
CA ALA A 164 -4.56 15.75 6.21
C ALA A 164 -5.13 17.04 6.82
N ALA A 165 -4.27 17.85 7.43
CA ALA A 165 -4.67 19.15 8.01
C ALA A 165 -5.20 20.12 6.93
N GLY A 166 -4.55 20.14 5.76
CA GLY A 166 -5.01 20.97 4.65
C GLY A 166 -6.37 20.54 4.13
N LEU A 167 -6.57 19.24 3.87
CA LEU A 167 -7.84 18.71 3.38
C LEU A 167 -8.98 18.88 4.41
N ALA A 168 -8.70 18.79 5.71
CA ALA A 168 -9.69 18.97 6.76
C ALA A 168 -10.30 20.40 6.79
N ASN A 169 -9.63 21.40 6.18
CA ASN A 169 -10.14 22.75 6.00
C ASN A 169 -10.89 22.96 4.68
N THR A 170 -11.15 21.90 3.94
CA THR A 170 -11.89 21.88 2.68
C THR A 170 -13.17 21.06 2.84
N ARG A 171 -13.90 20.84 1.74
CA ARG A 171 -15.06 19.95 1.72
C ARG A 171 -14.70 18.47 1.56
N PHE A 172 -13.39 18.14 1.44
CA PHE A 172 -12.92 16.78 1.48
C PHE A 172 -12.85 16.27 2.91
N ARG A 173 -13.16 15.00 3.11
CA ARG A 173 -12.96 14.31 4.38
C ARG A 173 -11.80 13.31 4.23
N PRO A 174 -10.58 13.63 4.72
CA PRO A 174 -9.46 12.71 4.67
C PRO A 174 -9.73 11.48 5.54
N LEU A 175 -9.37 10.30 5.03
CA LEU A 175 -9.42 9.05 5.76
C LEU A 175 -8.07 8.78 6.45
N PRO A 176 -8.06 8.02 7.56
CA PRO A 176 -6.82 7.62 8.22
C PRO A 176 -5.88 6.89 7.25
N SER A 177 -4.61 7.26 7.28
CA SER A 177 -3.54 6.63 6.51
C SER A 177 -2.39 6.23 7.44
N PRO A 178 -2.45 5.04 8.05
CA PRO A 178 -1.41 4.56 8.95
C PRO A 178 -0.14 4.07 8.25
N GLY A 179 -0.15 3.93 6.92
CA GLY A 179 1.02 3.51 6.14
C GLY A 179 0.96 3.97 4.69
N THR A 180 2.01 3.68 3.94
CA THR A 180 2.27 4.13 2.56
C THR A 180 2.47 5.65 2.46
N PHE A 181 2.54 6.19 1.25
CA PHE A 181 2.52 7.63 0.99
C PHE A 181 1.24 8.05 0.22
N PHE A 182 0.15 7.32 0.47
CA PHE A 182 -1.17 7.60 -0.10
C PHE A 182 -2.17 7.92 1.00
N MET A 183 -3.11 8.79 0.69
CA MET A 183 -4.25 9.12 1.54
C MET A 183 -5.51 9.09 0.70
N LEU A 184 -6.53 8.42 1.20
CA LEU A 184 -7.86 8.52 0.63
C LEU A 184 -8.60 9.72 1.22
N ALA A 185 -9.43 10.34 0.41
CA ALA A 185 -10.36 11.35 0.87
C ALA A 185 -11.75 11.15 0.24
N ASP A 186 -12.75 11.29 1.08
CA ASP A 186 -14.15 11.26 0.69
C ASP A 186 -14.55 12.65 0.20
N TYR A 187 -15.19 12.68 -0.99
CA TYR A 187 -15.69 13.89 -1.63
C TYR A 187 -17.23 13.92 -1.75
N SER A 188 -17.92 13.04 -1.07
CA SER A 188 -19.38 12.88 -1.18
C SER A 188 -20.19 14.11 -0.83
N GLU A 189 -19.59 15.08 -0.09
CA GLU A 189 -20.19 16.37 0.24
C GLU A 189 -19.94 17.45 -0.85
N ILE A 190 -19.06 17.16 -1.83
CA ILE A 190 -18.76 18.05 -2.94
C ILE A 190 -19.71 17.77 -4.11
N THR A 191 -19.78 16.53 -4.56
CA THR A 191 -20.59 16.10 -5.70
C THR A 191 -20.97 14.63 -5.61
N LYS A 192 -21.96 14.22 -6.41
CA LYS A 192 -22.36 12.81 -6.58
C LYS A 192 -21.82 12.18 -7.87
N HIS A 193 -20.95 12.86 -8.59
CA HIS A 193 -20.31 12.32 -9.78
C HIS A 193 -19.53 11.04 -9.44
N ALA A 194 -19.40 10.17 -10.43
CA ALA A 194 -18.56 8.98 -10.32
C ALA A 194 -17.09 9.37 -10.09
N GLU A 195 -16.35 8.52 -9.40
CA GLU A 195 -14.96 8.81 -9.00
C GLU A 195 -14.05 9.14 -10.18
N ALA A 196 -14.21 8.46 -11.32
CA ALA A 196 -13.41 8.71 -12.53
C ALA A 196 -13.69 10.10 -13.12
N ASP A 197 -14.95 10.53 -13.15
CA ASP A 197 -15.34 11.84 -13.67
C ASP A 197 -14.86 12.94 -12.73
N PHE A 198 -14.98 12.73 -11.43
CA PHE A 198 -14.51 13.70 -10.44
C PHE A 198 -12.97 13.83 -10.46
N ALA A 199 -12.24 12.72 -10.58
CA ALA A 199 -10.78 12.76 -10.72
C ALA A 199 -10.35 13.50 -11.99
N ARG A 200 -11.08 13.35 -13.09
CA ARG A 200 -10.85 14.09 -14.34
C ARG A 200 -11.13 15.59 -14.14
N HIS A 201 -12.25 15.95 -13.51
CA HIS A 201 -12.60 17.33 -13.17
C HIS A 201 -11.52 18.00 -12.33
N LEU A 202 -11.07 17.36 -11.24
CA LEU A 202 -9.97 17.88 -10.41
C LEU A 202 -8.69 18.14 -11.22
N THR A 203 -8.37 17.22 -12.14
CA THR A 203 -7.15 17.35 -12.97
C THR A 203 -7.25 18.49 -13.96
N ILE A 204 -8.38 18.62 -14.67
CA ILE A 204 -8.55 19.59 -15.77
C ILE A 204 -8.83 20.99 -15.23
N ASP A 205 -9.77 21.11 -14.30
CA ASP A 205 -10.30 22.41 -13.87
C ASP A 205 -9.57 22.99 -12.67
N HIS A 206 -8.99 22.13 -11.80
CA HIS A 206 -8.28 22.57 -10.59
C HIS A 206 -6.78 22.26 -10.63
N GLY A 207 -6.27 21.53 -11.65
CA GLY A 207 -4.86 21.22 -11.79
C GLY A 207 -4.31 20.32 -10.66
N VAL A 208 -5.17 19.49 -10.04
CA VAL A 208 -4.80 18.53 -8.99
C VAL A 208 -5.15 17.12 -9.44
N THR A 209 -4.14 16.30 -9.73
CA THR A 209 -4.35 14.93 -10.19
C THR A 209 -4.47 13.97 -9.02
N VAL A 210 -5.56 13.22 -9.00
CA VAL A 210 -5.86 12.16 -8.03
C VAL A 210 -6.20 10.86 -8.77
N ILE A 211 -6.25 9.74 -8.05
CA ILE A 211 -6.65 8.45 -8.62
C ILE A 211 -8.02 8.08 -8.05
N PRO A 212 -9.01 7.73 -8.90
CA PRO A 212 -10.29 7.22 -8.44
C PRO A 212 -10.10 5.85 -7.78
N VAL A 213 -10.71 5.62 -6.61
CA VAL A 213 -10.54 4.35 -5.89
C VAL A 213 -11.25 3.21 -6.61
N SER A 214 -12.31 3.49 -7.34
CA SER A 214 -13.00 2.52 -8.20
C SER A 214 -12.08 1.82 -9.21
N ALA A 215 -10.99 2.46 -9.65
CA ALA A 215 -10.00 1.85 -10.54
C ALA A 215 -9.31 0.61 -9.95
N PHE A 216 -9.39 0.39 -8.65
CA PHE A 216 -8.84 -0.78 -7.97
C PHE A 216 -9.85 -1.93 -7.78
N TYR A 217 -11.08 -1.76 -8.23
CA TYR A 217 -12.12 -2.79 -8.20
C TYR A 217 -12.16 -3.57 -9.52
N GLN A 218 -12.65 -4.80 -9.46
CA GLN A 218 -12.78 -5.68 -10.62
C GLN A 218 -13.65 -5.07 -11.73
N ASN A 219 -14.71 -4.36 -11.34
CA ASN A 219 -15.58 -3.62 -12.24
C ASN A 219 -15.62 -2.14 -11.85
N PRO A 220 -14.70 -1.29 -12.34
CA PRO A 220 -14.61 0.11 -11.95
C PRO A 220 -15.87 0.94 -12.24
N ALA A 221 -16.65 0.55 -13.26
CA ALA A 221 -17.83 1.26 -13.68
C ALA A 221 -19.12 0.84 -12.93
N ALA A 222 -19.04 -0.21 -12.11
CA ALA A 222 -20.19 -0.68 -11.35
C ALA A 222 -20.57 0.33 -10.24
N PRO A 223 -21.87 0.58 -10.02
CA PRO A 223 -22.31 1.51 -8.96
C PRO A 223 -21.77 1.16 -7.59
N GLU A 224 -21.64 -0.13 -7.27
CA GLU A 224 -21.09 -0.63 -6.01
C GLU A 224 -19.60 -0.37 -5.84
N SER A 225 -18.87 -0.01 -6.91
CA SER A 225 -17.47 0.38 -6.87
C SER A 225 -17.26 1.87 -6.60
N ASN A 226 -18.33 2.68 -6.66
CA ASN A 226 -18.29 4.11 -6.41
C ASN A 226 -18.55 4.41 -4.92
N HIS A 227 -17.49 4.63 -4.18
CA HIS A 227 -17.53 5.00 -2.75
C HIS A 227 -17.33 6.49 -2.50
N HIS A 228 -17.27 7.30 -3.57
CA HIS A 228 -16.93 8.73 -3.54
C HIS A 228 -15.55 9.00 -2.91
N LEU A 229 -14.58 8.14 -3.21
CA LEU A 229 -13.22 8.21 -2.69
C LEU A 229 -12.21 8.49 -3.80
N VAL A 230 -11.27 9.38 -3.50
CA VAL A 230 -10.09 9.61 -4.35
C VAL A 230 -8.82 9.42 -3.55
N ARG A 231 -7.76 8.93 -4.23
CA ARG A 231 -6.45 8.71 -3.63
C ARG A 231 -5.51 9.86 -3.97
N PHE A 232 -5.03 10.55 -2.96
CA PHE A 232 -3.93 11.49 -3.03
C PHE A 232 -2.58 10.77 -2.83
N CYS A 233 -1.50 11.34 -3.39
CA CYS A 233 -0.13 10.93 -3.14
C CYS A 233 0.62 12.10 -2.50
N PHE A 234 1.09 11.92 -1.26
CA PHE A 234 1.85 12.96 -0.55
C PHE A 234 3.37 12.80 -0.66
N ALA A 235 3.87 11.87 -1.48
CA ALA A 235 5.29 11.78 -1.84
C ALA A 235 5.66 12.89 -2.84
N LYS A 236 5.53 14.13 -2.39
CA LYS A 236 5.76 15.37 -3.14
C LYS A 236 6.59 16.34 -2.31
N GLN A 237 7.10 17.40 -2.96
CA GLN A 237 7.67 18.53 -2.24
C GLN A 237 6.59 19.27 -1.46
N ASP A 238 6.95 19.87 -0.33
CA ASP A 238 6.00 20.57 0.54
C ASP A 238 5.28 21.70 -0.19
N ALA A 239 5.99 22.48 -1.00
CA ALA A 239 5.38 23.52 -1.83
C ALA A 239 4.34 22.97 -2.82
N THR A 240 4.52 21.74 -3.33
CA THR A 240 3.53 21.09 -4.21
C THR A 240 2.29 20.70 -3.43
N LEU A 241 2.44 20.23 -2.19
CA LEU A 241 1.32 19.90 -1.32
C LEU A 241 0.53 21.16 -0.96
N ASP A 242 1.22 22.24 -0.58
CA ASP A 242 0.59 23.52 -0.23
C ASP A 242 -0.20 24.10 -1.39
N ALA A 243 0.39 24.12 -2.61
CA ALA A 243 -0.30 24.59 -3.80
C ALA A 243 -1.52 23.72 -4.18
N ALA A 244 -1.45 22.41 -3.93
CA ALA A 244 -2.59 21.52 -4.15
C ALA A 244 -3.72 21.80 -3.13
N ILE A 245 -3.38 21.97 -1.85
CA ILE A 245 -4.35 22.30 -0.78
C ILE A 245 -5.05 23.60 -1.08
N GLU A 246 -4.30 24.65 -1.49
CA GLU A 246 -4.89 25.96 -1.85
C GLU A 246 -5.92 25.82 -2.98
N ARG A 247 -5.60 25.05 -4.04
CA ARG A 247 -6.53 24.81 -5.15
C ARG A 247 -7.77 24.04 -4.72
N LEU A 248 -7.60 23.04 -3.84
CA LEU A 248 -8.69 22.20 -3.36
C LEU A 248 -9.65 22.94 -2.40
N ALA A 249 -9.22 24.05 -1.80
CA ALA A 249 -10.09 24.89 -1.00
C ALA A 249 -11.19 25.57 -1.82
N HIS A 250 -11.07 25.61 -3.14
CA HIS A 250 -12.03 26.23 -4.06
C HIS A 250 -12.88 25.20 -4.85
N VAL A 251 -12.87 23.94 -4.44
CA VAL A 251 -13.63 22.84 -5.08
C VAL A 251 -15.02 22.68 -4.48
#